data_2378596c78f803c82fc477883674d21a
#
_entry.id   2378596c78f803c82fc477883674d21a
#
_cell.length_a   1.000
_cell.length_b   1.000
_cell.length_c   1.000
_cell.angle_alpha   90.00
_cell.angle_beta   90.00
_cell.angle_gamma   90.00
#
_symmetry.space_group_name_H-M   'P 1'
#
loop_
_entity.id
_entity.type
_entity.pdbx_description
1 polymer ?
#
loop_
_entity_poly.entity_id
_entity_poly.type
_entity_poly.pdbx_seq_one_letter_code
_entity_poly.pdbx_strand_id
1 'polypeptide(L)'
;MKVFVSKEKDVNETRVPLLPADCSKLAGLGADVVVEAGLGRAINIPDEAYKEAGAKVSGNRTASFSEAKIVLRLSTPDDEDIRDLSVGCIHISLLDPFNNPGVVKSFAAGRISGISLEMIPRIAAAQKMDVLSSQANLAGYVAVIISAKRLSKIFPMMMTAAGTISPARVFV
;
A
#
# COMPACT_ATOMS: atom_id res chain seq x y z
N MET A 1 13.84 -8.06 -15.12
CA MET A 1 14.16 -7.75 -13.70
C MET A 1 13.05 -8.31 -12.85
N LYS A 2 13.36 -9.10 -11.77
CA LYS A 2 12.34 -9.75 -10.94
C LYS A 2 11.80 -8.76 -9.88
N VAL A 3 10.48 -8.56 -9.88
CA VAL A 3 9.74 -7.72 -8.92
C VAL A 3 8.84 -8.62 -8.11
N PHE A 4 8.99 -8.63 -6.80
CA PHE A 4 8.13 -9.38 -5.90
C PHE A 4 7.18 -8.43 -5.15
N VAL A 5 5.90 -8.77 -5.13
CA VAL A 5 4.86 -8.04 -4.41
C VAL A 5 4.37 -8.92 -3.27
N SER A 6 4.75 -8.58 -2.05
CA SER A 6 4.39 -9.37 -0.88
C SER A 6 3.03 -8.96 -0.31
N LYS A 7 2.34 -9.94 0.23
CA LYS A 7 1.16 -9.72 1.06
C LYS A 7 1.55 -9.18 2.43
N GLU A 8 0.72 -8.33 3.01
CA GLU A 8 0.92 -7.85 4.37
C GLU A 8 0.63 -8.96 5.39
N LYS A 9 1.40 -8.98 6.48
CA LYS A 9 1.20 -9.93 7.60
C LYS A 9 0.08 -9.45 8.54
N ASP A 10 -0.14 -8.13 8.63
CA ASP A 10 -1.24 -7.57 9.42
C ASP A 10 -2.58 -7.89 8.75
N VAL A 11 -3.44 -8.60 9.46
CA VAL A 11 -4.78 -8.99 9.00
C VAL A 11 -5.73 -7.80 8.83
N ASN A 12 -5.44 -6.67 9.46
CA ASN A 12 -6.22 -5.44 9.33
C ASN A 12 -5.79 -4.60 8.13
N GLU A 13 -4.61 -4.87 7.54
CA GLU A 13 -4.19 -4.20 6.32
C GLU A 13 -4.86 -4.89 5.12
N THR A 14 -5.85 -4.22 4.56
CA THR A 14 -6.62 -4.73 3.43
C THR A 14 -6.15 -4.18 2.08
N ARG A 15 -5.32 -3.15 2.08
CA ARG A 15 -4.77 -2.56 0.87
C ARG A 15 -3.70 -3.48 0.26
N VAL A 16 -3.48 -3.34 -1.03
CA VAL A 16 -2.45 -4.07 -1.76
C VAL A 16 -1.46 -3.10 -2.40
N PRO A 17 -0.17 -3.45 -2.48
CA PRO A 17 0.83 -2.57 -3.09
C PRO A 17 0.63 -2.39 -4.60
N LEU A 18 0.02 -3.36 -5.26
CA LEU A 18 -0.11 -3.39 -6.72
C LEU A 18 -1.42 -4.08 -7.15
N LEU A 19 -2.12 -3.48 -8.10
CA LEU A 19 -3.31 -4.06 -8.73
C LEU A 19 -2.94 -4.82 -10.02
N PRO A 20 -3.80 -5.74 -10.52
CA PRO A 20 -3.53 -6.46 -11.77
C PRO A 20 -3.19 -5.54 -12.95
N ALA A 21 -3.91 -4.43 -13.11
CA ALA A 21 -3.63 -3.47 -14.18
C ALA A 21 -2.22 -2.88 -14.13
N ASP A 22 -1.66 -2.72 -12.93
CA ASP A 22 -0.30 -2.22 -12.75
C ASP A 22 0.74 -3.33 -12.96
N CYS A 23 0.40 -4.58 -12.64
CA CYS A 23 1.21 -5.75 -13.03
C CYS A 23 1.40 -5.81 -14.55
N SER A 24 0.33 -5.62 -15.33
CA SER A 24 0.42 -5.57 -16.78
C SER A 24 1.34 -4.46 -17.28
N LYS A 25 1.30 -3.28 -16.67
CA LYS A 25 2.20 -2.17 -17.04
C LYS A 25 3.65 -2.52 -16.76
N LEU A 26 3.95 -3.11 -15.59
CA LEU A 26 5.30 -3.53 -15.24
C LEU A 26 5.81 -4.66 -16.15
N ALA A 27 4.97 -5.64 -16.46
CA ALA A 27 5.29 -6.70 -17.40
C ALA A 27 5.58 -6.14 -18.80
N GLY A 28 4.80 -5.17 -19.25
CA GLY A 28 5.04 -4.44 -20.52
C GLY A 28 6.37 -3.68 -20.56
N LEU A 29 6.91 -3.30 -19.40
CA LEU A 29 8.24 -2.71 -19.26
C LEU A 29 9.37 -3.77 -19.13
N GLY A 30 9.06 -5.05 -19.27
CA GLY A 30 10.01 -6.15 -19.19
C GLY A 30 10.33 -6.62 -17.77
N ALA A 31 9.49 -6.29 -16.77
CA ALA A 31 9.60 -6.84 -15.44
C ALA A 31 9.01 -8.27 -15.37
N ASP A 32 9.70 -9.15 -14.65
CA ASP A 32 9.16 -10.46 -14.23
C ASP A 32 8.45 -10.26 -12.88
N VAL A 33 7.15 -10.01 -12.95
CA VAL A 33 6.33 -9.70 -11.76
C VAL A 33 5.88 -10.99 -11.10
N VAL A 34 6.19 -11.12 -9.82
CA VAL A 34 5.74 -12.22 -8.96
C VAL A 34 4.92 -11.65 -7.83
N VAL A 35 3.72 -12.13 -7.63
CA VAL A 35 2.85 -11.75 -6.50
C VAL A 35 2.71 -12.90 -5.52
N GLU A 36 2.62 -12.59 -4.25
CA GLU A 36 2.36 -13.61 -3.22
C GLU A 36 0.92 -14.13 -3.34
N ALA A 37 0.73 -15.43 -3.20
CA ALA A 37 -0.58 -16.08 -3.27
C ALA A 37 -1.57 -15.46 -2.28
N GLY A 38 -2.76 -15.12 -2.76
CA GLY A 38 -3.80 -14.48 -1.98
C GLY A 38 -3.58 -12.99 -1.71
N LEU A 39 -2.68 -12.32 -2.46
CA LEU A 39 -2.40 -10.88 -2.33
C LEU A 39 -3.69 -10.03 -2.37
N GLY A 40 -4.56 -10.30 -3.35
CA GLY A 40 -5.80 -9.52 -3.57
C GLY A 40 -7.02 -9.98 -2.77
N ARG A 41 -6.89 -11.00 -1.92
CA ARG A 41 -8.05 -11.64 -1.24
C ARG A 41 -8.90 -10.66 -0.44
N ALA A 42 -8.27 -9.74 0.29
CA ALA A 42 -8.96 -8.76 1.12
C ALA A 42 -9.80 -7.75 0.34
N ILE A 43 -9.50 -7.56 -0.95
CA ILE A 43 -10.19 -6.65 -1.87
C ILE A 43 -10.97 -7.41 -2.96
N ASN A 44 -11.23 -8.71 -2.76
CA ASN A 44 -11.97 -9.58 -3.66
C ASN A 44 -11.36 -9.71 -5.08
N ILE A 45 -10.03 -9.62 -5.19
CA ILE A 45 -9.29 -9.88 -6.42
C ILE A 45 -8.65 -11.27 -6.32
N PRO A 46 -9.04 -12.24 -7.16
CA PRO A 46 -8.45 -13.58 -7.14
C PRO A 46 -7.04 -13.60 -7.77
N ASP A 47 -6.26 -14.62 -7.43
CA ASP A 47 -4.90 -14.82 -7.97
C ASP A 47 -4.90 -14.96 -9.50
N GLU A 48 -5.97 -15.47 -10.08
CA GLU A 48 -6.18 -15.62 -11.51
C GLU A 48 -6.13 -14.26 -12.24
N ALA A 49 -6.71 -13.21 -11.65
CA ALA A 49 -6.67 -11.87 -12.23
C ALA A 49 -5.23 -11.32 -12.33
N TYR A 50 -4.36 -11.66 -11.38
CA TYR A 50 -2.94 -11.31 -11.46
C TYR A 50 -2.20 -12.14 -12.53
N LYS A 51 -2.55 -13.43 -12.68
CA LYS A 51 -1.98 -14.28 -13.75
C LYS A 51 -2.37 -13.78 -15.14
N GLU A 52 -3.64 -13.44 -15.34
CA GLU A 52 -4.14 -12.85 -16.60
C GLU A 52 -3.47 -11.52 -16.92
N ALA A 53 -3.09 -10.77 -15.89
CA ALA A 53 -2.32 -9.53 -16.02
C ALA A 53 -0.81 -9.74 -16.27
N GLY A 54 -0.37 -10.99 -16.44
CA GLY A 54 1.02 -11.33 -16.76
C GLY A 54 1.94 -11.51 -15.55
N ALA A 55 1.40 -11.52 -14.33
CA ALA A 55 2.17 -11.83 -13.13
C ALA A 55 2.18 -13.35 -12.84
N LYS A 56 3.24 -13.81 -12.19
CA LYS A 56 3.31 -15.15 -11.60
C LYS A 56 2.81 -15.11 -10.16
N VAL A 57 2.14 -16.15 -9.72
CA VAL A 57 1.70 -16.28 -8.32
C VAL A 57 2.59 -17.29 -7.60
N SER A 58 3.15 -16.89 -6.47
CA SER A 58 4.06 -17.70 -5.66
C SER A 58 3.47 -17.97 -4.27
N GLY A 59 3.46 -19.22 -3.85
CA GLY A 59 3.16 -19.62 -2.47
C GLY A 59 4.39 -19.68 -1.56
N ASN A 60 5.60 -19.52 -2.12
CA ASN A 60 6.84 -19.56 -1.34
C ASN A 60 7.40 -18.14 -1.14
N ARG A 61 7.07 -17.55 0.01
CA ARG A 61 7.45 -16.20 0.39
C ARG A 61 8.96 -16.02 0.46
N THR A 62 9.65 -16.87 1.21
CA THR A 62 11.11 -16.81 1.41
C THR A 62 11.89 -16.90 0.09
N ALA A 63 11.56 -17.86 -0.77
CA ALA A 63 12.19 -17.95 -2.07
C ALA A 63 11.92 -16.71 -2.94
N SER A 64 10.71 -16.17 -2.87
CA SER A 64 10.34 -14.97 -3.62
C SER A 64 11.12 -13.72 -3.18
N PHE A 65 11.35 -13.54 -1.86
CA PHE A 65 12.20 -12.47 -1.34
C PHE A 65 13.66 -12.64 -1.78
N SER A 66 14.22 -13.84 -1.66
CA SER A 66 15.64 -14.10 -1.96
C SER A 66 15.98 -13.94 -3.45
N GLU A 67 15.03 -14.15 -4.34
CA GLU A 67 15.21 -14.01 -5.79
C GLU A 67 14.87 -12.62 -6.33
N ALA A 68 14.17 -11.79 -5.55
CA ALA A 68 13.69 -10.49 -5.97
C ALA A 68 14.84 -9.47 -6.09
N LYS A 69 14.78 -8.65 -7.15
CA LYS A 69 15.62 -7.44 -7.27
C LYS A 69 14.90 -6.21 -6.75
N ILE A 70 13.58 -6.20 -6.85
CA ILE A 70 12.72 -5.17 -6.26
C ILE A 70 11.65 -5.88 -5.44
N VAL A 71 11.39 -5.39 -4.24
CA VAL A 71 10.27 -5.81 -3.40
C VAL A 71 9.33 -4.63 -3.18
N LEU A 72 8.05 -4.87 -3.41
CA LEU A 72 6.97 -3.90 -3.17
C LEU A 72 6.09 -4.41 -2.03
N ARG A 73 5.86 -3.57 -1.03
CA ARG A 73 4.87 -3.79 0.03
C ARG A 73 4.36 -2.46 0.60
N LEU A 74 3.42 -2.50 1.50
CA LEU A 74 2.89 -1.30 2.16
C LEU A 74 3.58 -1.03 3.48
N SER A 75 3.57 -2.01 4.37
CA SER A 75 4.07 -1.86 5.74
C SER A 75 5.58 -2.05 5.84
N THR A 76 6.15 -1.56 6.92
CA THR A 76 7.54 -1.81 7.30
C THR A 76 7.80 -3.32 7.41
N PRO A 77 8.90 -3.84 6.83
CA PRO A 77 9.25 -5.25 6.94
C PRO A 77 9.70 -5.60 8.36
N ASP A 78 9.40 -6.82 8.78
CA ASP A 78 9.97 -7.38 10.00
C ASP A 78 11.36 -7.98 9.78
N ASP A 79 12.03 -8.38 10.86
CA ASP A 79 13.40 -8.91 10.82
C ASP A 79 13.50 -10.24 10.03
N GLU A 80 12.41 -11.01 9.96
CA GLU A 80 12.36 -12.25 9.19
C GLU A 80 12.38 -11.95 7.69
N ASP A 81 11.48 -11.08 7.23
CA ASP A 81 11.41 -10.66 5.84
C ASP A 81 12.72 -9.96 5.40
N ILE A 82 13.33 -9.16 6.29
CA ILE A 82 14.62 -8.49 5.98
C ILE A 82 15.75 -9.50 5.76
N ARG A 83 15.81 -10.56 6.56
CA ARG A 83 16.84 -11.62 6.42
C ARG A 83 16.70 -12.38 5.09
N ASP A 84 15.49 -12.50 4.59
CA ASP A 84 15.22 -13.20 3.34
C ASP A 84 15.55 -12.36 2.09
N LEU A 85 15.76 -11.02 2.23
CA LEU A 85 16.09 -10.15 1.12
C LEU A 85 17.48 -10.40 0.56
N SER A 86 17.61 -10.44 -0.76
CA SER A 86 18.91 -10.58 -1.41
C SER A 86 19.75 -9.30 -1.31
N VAL A 87 21.08 -9.45 -1.23
CA VAL A 87 22.02 -8.33 -1.29
C VAL A 87 21.80 -7.52 -2.57
N GLY A 88 21.70 -6.20 -2.44
CA GLY A 88 21.45 -5.28 -3.54
C GLY A 88 19.98 -5.21 -3.97
N CYS A 89 19.07 -5.82 -3.21
CA CYS A 89 17.63 -5.66 -3.40
C CYS A 89 17.20 -4.20 -3.15
N ILE A 90 16.22 -3.73 -3.91
CA ILE A 90 15.53 -2.46 -3.68
C ILE A 90 14.20 -2.79 -3.00
N HIS A 91 14.02 -2.31 -1.80
CA HIS A 91 12.77 -2.48 -1.03
C HIS A 91 11.99 -1.17 -1.02
N ILE A 92 10.73 -1.22 -1.40
CA ILE A 92 9.83 -0.04 -1.52
C ILE A 92 8.62 -0.26 -0.62
N SER A 93 8.48 0.57 0.41
CA SER A 93 7.32 0.55 1.33
C SER A 93 7.25 1.84 2.17
N LEU A 94 6.27 1.92 3.05
CA LEU A 94 6.24 2.86 4.16
C LEU A 94 7.19 2.33 5.25
N LEU A 95 8.35 2.95 5.42
CA LEU A 95 9.42 2.47 6.31
C LEU A 95 9.41 3.16 7.67
N ASP A 96 8.88 4.38 7.73
CA ASP A 96 8.93 5.26 8.90
C ASP A 96 10.33 5.29 9.55
N PRO A 97 11.35 5.71 8.78
CA PRO A 97 12.75 5.54 9.17
C PRO A 97 13.14 6.31 10.43
N PHE A 98 12.42 7.38 10.77
CA PHE A 98 12.69 8.16 11.97
C PHE A 98 12.26 7.45 13.25
N ASN A 99 11.14 6.71 13.21
CA ASN A 99 10.65 5.93 14.33
C ASN A 99 11.20 4.48 14.33
N ASN A 100 11.70 4.00 13.17
CA ASN A 100 12.22 2.66 12.98
C ASN A 100 13.72 2.64 12.59
N PRO A 101 14.66 3.23 13.40
CA PRO A 101 16.07 3.25 13.08
C PRO A 101 16.70 1.84 13.02
N GLY A 102 16.07 0.84 13.65
CA GLY A 102 16.47 -0.57 13.58
C GLY A 102 16.38 -1.11 12.16
N VAL A 103 15.29 -0.85 11.44
CA VAL A 103 15.10 -1.27 10.05
C VAL A 103 16.16 -0.64 9.14
N VAL A 104 16.46 0.64 9.34
CA VAL A 104 17.50 1.34 8.56
C VAL A 104 18.88 0.67 8.78
N LYS A 105 19.22 0.31 10.01
CA LYS A 105 20.46 -0.41 10.33
C LYS A 105 20.49 -1.81 9.70
N SER A 106 19.39 -2.55 9.77
CA SER A 106 19.26 -3.88 9.17
C SER A 106 19.39 -3.83 7.65
N PHE A 107 18.78 -2.83 7.00
CA PHE A 107 18.92 -2.60 5.56
C PHE A 107 20.38 -2.28 5.19
N ALA A 108 21.03 -1.40 5.93
CA ALA A 108 22.44 -1.07 5.71
C ALA A 108 23.34 -2.30 5.86
N ALA A 109 23.14 -3.10 6.91
CA ALA A 109 23.89 -4.34 7.13
C ALA A 109 23.66 -5.37 6.03
N GLY A 110 22.40 -5.51 5.54
CA GLY A 110 22.02 -6.38 4.42
C GLY A 110 22.37 -5.83 3.03
N ARG A 111 22.93 -4.61 2.93
CA ARG A 111 23.15 -3.90 1.66
C ARG A 111 21.87 -3.80 0.81
N ILE A 112 20.76 -3.50 1.46
CA ILE A 112 19.44 -3.33 0.85
C ILE A 112 19.21 -1.83 0.65
N SER A 113 18.73 -1.43 -0.53
CA SER A 113 18.33 -0.06 -0.82
C SER A 113 16.87 0.14 -0.45
N GLY A 114 16.57 0.96 0.57
CA GLY A 114 15.21 1.30 0.97
C GLY A 114 14.71 2.55 0.26
N ILE A 115 13.51 2.47 -0.32
CA ILE A 115 12.74 3.64 -0.77
C ILE A 115 11.53 3.77 0.14
N SER A 116 11.55 4.82 0.97
CA SER A 116 10.49 5.14 1.92
C SER A 116 9.44 6.01 1.23
N LEU A 117 8.24 5.47 1.04
CA LEU A 117 7.19 6.13 0.25
C LEU A 117 6.73 7.45 0.90
N GLU A 118 6.69 7.52 2.23
CA GLU A 118 6.35 8.73 2.98
C GLU A 118 7.43 9.81 2.92
N MET A 119 8.65 9.45 2.50
CA MET A 119 9.76 10.39 2.34
C MET A 119 9.85 10.99 0.93
N ILE A 120 8.98 10.58 0.01
CA ILE A 120 8.92 11.16 -1.32
C ILE A 120 8.55 12.64 -1.21
N PRO A 121 9.36 13.56 -1.79
CA PRO A 121 9.15 14.99 -1.64
C PRO A 121 7.84 15.43 -2.31
N ARG A 122 7.10 16.32 -1.65
CA ARG A 122 5.83 16.87 -2.16
C ARG A 122 6.08 18.01 -3.13
N ILE A 123 6.59 17.69 -4.30
CA ILE A 123 6.86 18.62 -5.41
C ILE A 123 6.09 18.19 -6.66
N ALA A 124 5.88 19.09 -7.60
CA ALA A 124 5.11 18.82 -8.81
C ALA A 124 5.63 17.61 -9.61
N ALA A 125 6.95 17.44 -9.71
CA ALA A 125 7.58 16.31 -10.40
C ALA A 125 7.29 14.95 -9.74
N ALA A 126 7.10 14.93 -8.41
CA ALA A 126 6.86 13.71 -7.64
C ALA A 126 5.37 13.47 -7.31
N GLN A 127 4.46 14.35 -7.75
CA GLN A 127 3.04 14.27 -7.40
C GLN A 127 2.39 12.93 -7.74
N LYS A 128 2.82 12.28 -8.82
CA LYS A 128 2.32 10.95 -9.22
C LYS A 128 2.79 9.82 -8.29
N MET A 129 3.80 10.07 -7.47
CA MET A 129 4.37 9.12 -6.51
C MET A 129 3.98 9.45 -5.05
N ASP A 130 3.22 10.53 -4.83
CA ASP A 130 2.78 10.98 -3.49
C ASP A 130 1.65 10.09 -2.97
N VAL A 131 2.03 9.01 -2.31
CA VAL A 131 1.08 8.07 -1.70
C VAL A 131 0.39 8.67 -0.47
N LEU A 132 1.03 9.60 0.24
CA LEU A 132 0.44 10.21 1.43
C LEU A 132 -0.76 11.08 1.08
N SER A 133 -0.64 11.94 0.06
CA SER A 133 -1.74 12.80 -0.38
C SER A 133 -2.92 11.99 -0.91
N SER A 134 -2.67 10.93 -1.70
CA SER A 134 -3.75 10.06 -2.20
C SER A 134 -4.45 9.30 -1.07
N GLN A 135 -3.71 8.77 -0.09
CA GLN A 135 -4.30 8.07 1.06
C GLN A 135 -5.02 9.03 2.02
N ALA A 136 -4.49 10.24 2.23
CA ALA A 136 -5.15 11.27 3.04
C ALA A 136 -6.50 11.69 2.44
N ASN A 137 -6.60 11.77 1.12
CA ASN A 137 -7.86 12.07 0.43
C ASN A 137 -8.92 10.98 0.70
N LEU A 138 -8.54 9.70 0.58
CA LEU A 138 -9.43 8.58 0.91
C LEU A 138 -9.80 8.56 2.40
N ALA A 139 -8.85 8.85 3.29
CA ALA A 139 -9.09 8.94 4.72
C ALA A 139 -10.11 10.05 5.06
N GLY A 140 -10.00 11.22 4.41
CA GLY A 140 -10.98 12.29 4.54
C GLY A 140 -12.39 11.88 4.11
N TYR A 141 -12.51 11.18 2.98
CA TYR A 141 -13.80 10.65 2.51
C TYR A 141 -14.40 9.68 3.54
N VAL A 142 -13.61 8.71 4.03
CA VAL A 142 -14.07 7.73 5.02
C VAL A 142 -14.42 8.40 6.35
N ALA A 143 -13.65 9.41 6.78
CA ALA A 143 -13.91 10.17 8.00
C ALA A 143 -15.29 10.83 7.97
N VAL A 144 -15.68 11.41 6.84
CA VAL A 144 -17.04 11.99 6.65
C VAL A 144 -18.12 10.93 6.79
N ILE A 145 -17.96 9.77 6.17
CA ILE A 145 -18.95 8.68 6.25
C ILE A 145 -19.08 8.15 7.67
N ILE A 146 -17.96 7.93 8.38
CA ILE A 146 -17.96 7.46 9.77
C ILE A 146 -18.61 8.50 10.67
N SER A 147 -18.32 9.77 10.46
CA SER A 147 -18.91 10.87 11.24
C SER A 147 -20.40 10.95 11.00
N ALA A 148 -20.86 10.83 9.77
CA ALA A 148 -22.29 10.80 9.43
C ALA A 148 -23.02 9.61 10.11
N LYS A 149 -22.37 8.44 10.15
CA LYS A 149 -22.93 7.25 10.81
C LYS A 149 -23.04 7.42 12.34
N ARG A 150 -22.09 8.12 12.95
CA ARG A 150 -22.01 8.28 14.41
C ARG A 150 -22.80 9.49 14.93
N LEU A 151 -23.05 10.47 14.09
CA LEU A 151 -23.74 11.68 14.48
C LEU A 151 -25.26 11.42 14.58
N SER A 152 -25.91 11.95 15.59
CA SER A 152 -27.39 11.91 15.75
C SER A 152 -28.12 12.97 14.92
N LYS A 153 -27.39 13.69 14.06
CA LYS A 153 -27.88 14.74 13.15
C LYS A 153 -27.36 14.52 11.75
N ILE A 154 -28.05 15.07 10.75
CA ILE A 154 -27.52 15.19 9.40
C ILE A 154 -26.56 16.38 9.29
N PHE A 155 -25.59 16.33 8.38
CA PHE A 155 -24.64 17.43 8.21
C PHE A 155 -25.28 18.69 7.61
N PRO A 156 -26.00 18.61 6.47
CA PRO A 156 -26.59 19.79 5.84
C PRO A 156 -27.85 20.27 6.55
N MET A 157 -28.20 21.49 6.31
CA MET A 157 -29.56 21.96 6.57
C MET A 157 -30.51 21.26 5.57
N MET A 158 -31.63 20.79 6.04
CA MET A 158 -32.62 20.15 5.19
C MET A 158 -34.01 20.71 5.51
N MET A 159 -34.74 21.10 4.46
CA MET A 159 -36.13 21.47 4.58
C MET A 159 -37.01 20.26 4.33
N THR A 160 -37.98 20.03 5.21
CA THR A 160 -38.98 18.97 5.10
C THR A 160 -40.38 19.57 5.18
N ALA A 161 -41.40 18.81 4.82
CA ALA A 161 -42.80 19.24 4.96
C ALA A 161 -43.18 19.60 6.42
N ALA A 162 -42.49 19.02 7.39
CA ALA A 162 -42.69 19.27 8.83
C ALA A 162 -41.84 20.42 9.40
N GLY A 163 -40.98 21.04 8.59
CA GLY A 163 -40.09 22.13 9.01
C GLY A 163 -38.63 21.93 8.63
N THR A 164 -37.77 22.81 9.14
CA THR A 164 -36.34 22.84 8.82
C THR A 164 -35.53 22.08 9.88
N ILE A 165 -34.70 21.16 9.41
CA ILE A 165 -33.69 20.47 10.25
C ILE A 165 -32.41 21.31 10.24
N SER A 166 -31.97 21.67 11.45
CA SER A 166 -30.74 22.46 11.62
C SER A 166 -29.49 21.67 11.25
N PRO A 167 -28.50 22.28 10.59
CA PRO A 167 -27.26 21.63 10.21
C PRO A 167 -26.41 21.26 11.43
N ALA A 168 -25.50 20.30 11.26
CA ALA A 168 -24.43 20.06 12.20
C ALA A 168 -23.33 21.14 12.10
N ARG A 169 -22.66 21.44 13.22
CA ARG A 169 -21.42 22.24 13.20
C ARG A 169 -20.25 21.30 13.06
N VAL A 170 -19.42 21.53 12.04
CA VAL A 170 -18.22 20.75 11.74
C VAL A 170 -17.02 21.66 11.87
N PHE A 171 -16.00 21.18 12.56
CA PHE A 171 -14.68 21.81 12.65
C PHE A 171 -13.67 20.88 11.96
N VAL A 172 -12.82 21.42 11.07
CA VAL A 172 -11.76 20.69 10.34
C VAL A 172 -10.42 21.33 10.65
#